data_d8f81da0af226bb6f20209ec067f8348
#
_entry.id   d8f81da0af226bb6f20209ec067f8348
#
_cell.length_a   1.000
_cell.length_b   1.000
_cell.length_c   1.000
_cell.angle_alpha   90.00
_cell.angle_beta   90.00
_cell.angle_gamma   90.00
#
_symmetry.space_group_name_H-M   'P 1'
#
loop_
_entity.id
_entity.type
_entity.pdbx_description
1 polymer ?
#
loop_
_entity_poly.entity_id
_entity_poly.type
_entity_poly.pdbx_seq_one_letter_code
_entity_poly.pdbx_strand_id
1 'polypeptide(L)'
;MKRKNYIKIWLLSAVIAGLGAFTSCDNAEYDVLDTHAFIKEALSGTSSKVNVSVDGESKTTLNIHLSDLSTTDNHYKLVVDPSVLDEFNRQNGTSYITLPKGQYILPEDILIKAGEYNAEETEITLEAFSDEMMKSGESYALPLRLVAKDGALPAMDNTGSFVILAESTIRFSAPMFVGGAKLFSQSYIDNPETYAQYTIEVRFQVSDTDNRNRAVFSTDDGGSDKKRYILLRFEDPNAENPDHPLHSLVQIQLHDGMYVNPSHHFEVNKWQHLAVTFDGMNYKIYVNGVDSGTLACS
;
A
#
# COMPACT_ATOMS: atom_id res chain seq x y z
N MET A 1 -40.31 -50.71 -50.31
CA MET A 1 -38.91 -50.88 -50.68
C MET A 1 -38.16 -49.54 -50.82
N LYS A 2 -38.37 -48.55 -49.96
CA LYS A 2 -37.72 -47.22 -50.04
C LYS A 2 -36.96 -46.75 -48.78
N ARG A 3 -36.96 -47.54 -47.68
CA ARG A 3 -36.29 -47.17 -46.40
C ARG A 3 -34.81 -47.58 -46.30
N LYS A 4 -34.29 -48.47 -47.13
CA LYS A 4 -32.90 -48.97 -47.05
C LYS A 4 -31.87 -48.01 -47.68
N ASN A 5 -32.29 -47.09 -48.55
CA ASN A 5 -31.36 -46.21 -49.27
C ASN A 5 -30.99 -44.97 -48.43
N TYR A 6 -31.87 -44.48 -47.54
CA TYR A 6 -31.58 -43.35 -46.69
C TYR A 6 -30.54 -43.64 -45.62
N ILE A 7 -30.52 -44.83 -45.07
CA ILE A 7 -29.53 -45.27 -44.04
C ILE A 7 -28.12 -45.32 -44.63
N LYS A 8 -27.96 -45.70 -45.90
CA LYS A 8 -26.63 -45.71 -46.54
C LYS A 8 -26.11 -44.32 -46.86
N ILE A 9 -27.00 -43.37 -47.19
CA ILE A 9 -26.64 -41.97 -47.43
C ILE A 9 -26.23 -41.29 -46.12
N TRP A 10 -26.94 -41.56 -45.03
CA TRP A 10 -26.59 -40.98 -43.70
C TRP A 10 -25.26 -41.58 -43.15
N LEU A 11 -24.96 -42.81 -43.37
CA LEU A 11 -23.70 -43.43 -42.98
C LEU A 11 -22.52 -42.92 -43.84
N LEU A 12 -22.74 -42.63 -45.11
CA LEU A 12 -21.71 -42.06 -45.96
C LEU A 12 -21.40 -40.60 -45.63
N SER A 13 -22.43 -39.79 -45.29
CA SER A 13 -22.25 -38.42 -44.86
C SER A 13 -21.57 -38.31 -43.48
N ALA A 14 -21.83 -39.24 -42.56
CA ALA A 14 -21.16 -39.27 -41.24
C ALA A 14 -19.66 -39.65 -41.35
N VAL A 15 -19.31 -40.52 -42.31
CA VAL A 15 -17.91 -40.89 -42.56
C VAL A 15 -17.14 -39.72 -43.23
N ILE A 16 -17.74 -38.96 -44.13
CA ILE A 16 -17.09 -37.81 -44.75
C ILE A 16 -16.94 -36.66 -43.77
N ALA A 17 -17.90 -36.46 -42.88
CA ALA A 17 -17.80 -35.45 -41.80
C ALA A 17 -16.75 -35.81 -40.71
N GLY A 18 -16.52 -37.14 -40.48
CA GLY A 18 -15.50 -37.61 -39.54
C GLY A 18 -14.06 -37.54 -40.07
N LEU A 19 -13.87 -37.61 -41.38
CA LEU A 19 -12.55 -37.51 -42.03
C LEU A 19 -12.06 -36.06 -42.21
N GLY A 20 -12.95 -35.10 -42.18
CA GLY A 20 -12.59 -33.66 -42.24
C GLY A 20 -12.10 -33.08 -40.92
N ALA A 21 -12.26 -33.78 -39.81
CA ALA A 21 -11.87 -33.27 -38.46
C ALA A 21 -10.42 -33.59 -38.08
N PHE A 22 -9.68 -34.34 -38.87
CA PHE A 22 -8.30 -34.73 -38.54
C PHE A 22 -7.21 -34.07 -39.39
N THR A 23 -7.56 -33.10 -40.23
CA THR A 23 -6.55 -32.43 -41.07
C THR A 23 -6.21 -31.02 -40.64
N SER A 24 -6.45 -30.66 -39.38
CA SER A 24 -6.24 -29.31 -38.89
C SER A 24 -5.11 -29.15 -37.89
N CYS A 25 -4.04 -29.92 -37.97
CA CYS A 25 -2.92 -29.71 -37.04
C CYS A 25 -1.51 -29.96 -37.63
N ASP A 26 -1.34 -30.02 -38.96
CA ASP A 26 -0.01 -30.34 -39.51
C ASP A 26 0.75 -29.18 -40.16
N ASN A 27 0.31 -27.91 -39.97
CA ASN A 27 1.04 -26.75 -40.48
C ASN A 27 1.32 -25.69 -39.40
N ALA A 28 1.46 -26.09 -38.16
CA ALA A 28 2.12 -25.21 -37.18
C ALA A 28 3.64 -25.36 -37.41
N GLU A 29 4.19 -24.54 -38.28
CA GLU A 29 5.64 -24.24 -38.23
C GLU A 29 5.91 -23.61 -36.87
N TYR A 30 6.41 -24.41 -35.95
CA TYR A 30 6.99 -23.91 -34.70
C TYR A 30 8.36 -23.30 -35.08
N ASP A 31 8.35 -22.04 -35.46
CA ASP A 31 9.58 -21.30 -35.49
C ASP A 31 10.20 -21.31 -34.08
N VAL A 32 11.48 -21.62 -34.01
CA VAL A 32 12.25 -21.47 -32.78
C VAL A 32 12.20 -19.98 -32.46
N LEU A 33 11.55 -19.63 -31.36
CA LEU A 33 11.49 -18.25 -30.91
C LEU A 33 12.91 -17.73 -30.75
N ASP A 34 13.20 -16.58 -31.36
CA ASP A 34 14.49 -15.93 -31.20
C ASP A 34 14.82 -15.72 -29.72
N THR A 35 16.09 -15.89 -29.37
CA THR A 35 16.55 -15.64 -28.01
C THR A 35 16.46 -14.16 -27.69
N HIS A 36 15.81 -13.82 -26.59
CA HIS A 36 15.59 -12.45 -26.12
C HIS A 36 15.97 -12.31 -24.65
N ALA A 37 16.38 -11.11 -24.29
CA ALA A 37 16.55 -10.71 -22.89
C ALA A 37 15.23 -10.23 -22.29
N PHE A 38 15.04 -10.45 -20.98
CA PHE A 38 13.88 -9.99 -20.25
C PHE A 38 14.21 -9.72 -18.77
N ILE A 39 13.35 -8.96 -18.13
CA ILE A 39 13.36 -8.73 -16.69
C ILE A 39 12.52 -9.84 -16.05
N LYS A 40 13.13 -10.65 -15.18
CA LYS A 40 12.46 -11.82 -14.58
C LYS A 40 11.22 -11.43 -13.77
N GLU A 41 11.27 -10.33 -13.04
CA GLU A 41 10.17 -9.82 -12.24
C GLU A 41 8.94 -9.48 -13.12
N ALA A 42 9.18 -9.06 -14.37
CA ALA A 42 8.11 -8.75 -15.32
C ALA A 42 7.29 -9.98 -15.77
N LEU A 43 7.74 -11.19 -15.49
CA LEU A 43 6.95 -12.41 -15.73
C LEU A 43 5.79 -12.58 -14.74
N SER A 44 5.89 -12.01 -13.55
CA SER A 44 4.89 -12.14 -12.49
C SER A 44 4.07 -10.88 -12.25
N GLY A 45 4.49 -9.75 -12.82
CA GLY A 45 3.79 -8.46 -12.69
C GLY A 45 4.57 -7.35 -13.36
N THR A 46 3.93 -6.22 -13.58
CA THR A 46 4.53 -5.07 -14.26
C THR A 46 5.24 -4.10 -13.31
N SER A 47 5.14 -4.32 -12.01
CA SER A 47 5.73 -3.42 -11.00
C SER A 47 6.05 -4.11 -9.68
N SER A 48 6.94 -3.47 -8.92
CA SER A 48 7.17 -3.76 -7.49
C SER A 48 7.23 -2.46 -6.68
N LYS A 49 7.05 -2.57 -5.36
CA LYS A 49 7.10 -1.45 -4.43
C LYS A 49 8.42 -1.43 -3.68
N VAL A 50 9.00 -0.25 -3.54
CA VAL A 50 10.19 -0.03 -2.73
C VAL A 50 9.92 1.09 -1.73
N ASN A 51 10.07 0.81 -0.44
CA ASN A 51 9.99 1.83 0.59
C ASN A 51 11.26 2.66 0.59
N VAL A 52 11.16 3.90 0.14
CA VAL A 52 12.28 4.84 0.11
C VAL A 52 12.53 5.37 1.52
N SER A 53 13.76 5.16 2.00
CA SER A 53 14.19 5.69 3.30
C SER A 53 14.20 7.23 3.27
N VAL A 54 13.89 7.85 4.41
CA VAL A 54 14.01 9.32 4.57
C VAL A 54 15.39 9.75 5.03
N ASP A 55 16.25 8.81 5.45
CA ASP A 55 17.57 9.11 6.04
C ASP A 55 18.74 8.58 5.21
N GLY A 56 18.47 8.06 4.02
CA GLY A 56 19.52 7.49 3.18
C GLY A 56 19.00 6.70 1.99
N GLU A 57 19.89 6.06 1.31
CA GLU A 57 19.61 5.25 0.12
C GLU A 57 18.74 4.04 0.45
N SER A 58 17.88 3.68 -0.50
CA SER A 58 17.15 2.42 -0.52
C SER A 58 17.55 1.62 -1.76
N LYS A 59 17.73 0.32 -1.62
CA LYS A 59 18.21 -0.54 -2.69
C LYS A 59 17.17 -1.59 -3.06
N THR A 60 17.12 -1.92 -4.33
CA THR A 60 16.34 -3.04 -4.87
C THR A 60 17.13 -3.68 -6.00
N THR A 61 16.78 -4.89 -6.38
CA THR A 61 17.42 -5.62 -7.47
C THR A 61 16.41 -6.00 -8.53
N LEU A 62 16.89 -6.05 -9.78
CA LEU A 62 16.20 -6.69 -10.89
C LEU A 62 17.08 -7.79 -11.45
N ASN A 63 16.46 -8.89 -11.88
CA ASN A 63 17.15 -10.01 -12.46
C ASN A 63 16.95 -10.01 -13.98
N ILE A 64 18.04 -9.85 -14.74
CA ILE A 64 18.02 -9.84 -16.19
C ILE A 64 18.41 -11.22 -16.70
N HIS A 65 17.55 -11.81 -17.53
CA HIS A 65 17.71 -13.15 -18.06
C HIS A 65 17.64 -13.19 -19.58
N LEU A 66 18.20 -14.25 -20.18
CA LEU A 66 17.96 -14.65 -21.56
C LEU A 66 16.94 -15.78 -21.60
N SER A 67 16.14 -15.84 -22.66
CA SER A 67 15.20 -16.94 -22.90
C SER A 67 15.88 -18.25 -23.28
N ASP A 68 17.12 -18.17 -23.82
CA ASP A 68 17.98 -19.31 -24.13
C ASP A 68 19.46 -18.89 -24.02
N LEU A 69 20.37 -19.88 -24.04
CA LEU A 69 21.81 -19.64 -23.96
C LEU A 69 22.34 -18.91 -25.19
N SER A 70 23.22 -17.94 -24.93
CA SER A 70 24.00 -17.27 -25.98
C SER A 70 25.42 -17.82 -26.04
N THR A 71 25.99 -17.87 -27.20
CA THR A 71 27.42 -18.22 -27.42
C THR A 71 28.37 -17.03 -27.30
N THR A 72 27.82 -15.82 -27.12
CA THR A 72 28.53 -14.56 -26.99
C THR A 72 28.11 -13.81 -25.75
N ASP A 73 28.97 -12.96 -25.25
CA ASP A 73 28.63 -12.00 -24.20
C ASP A 73 27.55 -11.02 -24.68
N ASN A 74 26.59 -10.73 -23.82
CA ASN A 74 25.48 -9.82 -24.10
C ASN A 74 25.44 -8.69 -23.08
N HIS A 75 25.53 -7.47 -23.56
CA HIS A 75 25.55 -6.27 -22.75
C HIS A 75 24.23 -5.50 -22.84
N TYR A 76 23.71 -5.12 -21.70
CA TYR A 76 22.46 -4.37 -21.58
C TYR A 76 22.64 -3.14 -20.72
N LYS A 77 21.66 -2.25 -20.76
CA LYS A 77 21.48 -1.15 -19.83
C LYS A 77 20.00 -0.99 -19.48
N LEU A 78 19.72 -0.50 -18.29
CA LEU A 78 18.40 0.02 -17.95
C LEU A 78 18.32 1.50 -18.29
N VAL A 79 17.24 1.90 -18.92
CA VAL A 79 16.95 3.31 -19.19
C VAL A 79 15.60 3.69 -18.60
N VAL A 80 15.49 4.94 -18.13
CA VAL A 80 14.21 5.47 -17.69
C VAL A 80 13.38 5.84 -18.91
N ASP A 81 12.22 5.23 -19.06
CA ASP A 81 11.31 5.44 -20.19
C ASP A 81 9.92 5.87 -19.67
N PRO A 82 9.57 7.17 -19.78
CA PRO A 82 8.29 7.68 -19.34
C PRO A 82 7.09 6.99 -20.01
N SER A 83 7.24 6.49 -21.25
CA SER A 83 6.14 5.80 -21.94
C SER A 83 5.70 4.52 -21.25
N VAL A 84 6.62 3.85 -20.52
CA VAL A 84 6.32 2.68 -19.67
C VAL A 84 5.43 3.09 -18.50
N LEU A 85 5.65 4.27 -17.93
CA LEU A 85 4.84 4.78 -16.82
C LEU A 85 3.46 5.25 -17.29
N ASP A 86 3.39 5.91 -18.44
CA ASP A 86 2.11 6.34 -19.03
C ASP A 86 1.19 5.14 -19.25
N GLU A 87 1.73 4.06 -19.81
CA GLU A 87 0.98 2.82 -20.03
C GLU A 87 0.60 2.15 -18.70
N PHE A 88 1.50 2.10 -17.73
CA PHE A 88 1.22 1.59 -16.40
C PHE A 88 0.10 2.36 -15.71
N ASN A 89 0.15 3.70 -15.73
CA ASN A 89 -0.87 4.56 -15.13
C ASN A 89 -2.23 4.35 -15.81
N ARG A 90 -2.23 4.26 -17.14
CA ARG A 90 -3.46 4.03 -17.92
C ARG A 90 -4.10 2.68 -17.57
N GLN A 91 -3.31 1.61 -17.44
CA GLN A 91 -3.81 0.27 -17.13
C GLN A 91 -4.33 0.13 -15.71
N ASN A 92 -3.70 0.81 -14.76
CA ASN A 92 -4.00 0.67 -13.33
C ASN A 92 -4.88 1.80 -12.77
N GLY A 93 -5.21 2.82 -13.57
CA GLY A 93 -5.98 3.97 -13.10
C GLY A 93 -5.23 4.81 -12.06
N THR A 94 -3.91 4.87 -12.17
CA THR A 94 -3.02 5.60 -11.26
C THR A 94 -2.46 6.87 -11.91
N SER A 95 -1.79 7.71 -11.11
CA SER A 95 -1.20 8.99 -11.54
C SER A 95 0.22 9.17 -11.03
N TYR A 96 1.02 8.09 -11.03
CA TYR A 96 2.44 8.21 -10.67
C TYR A 96 3.16 9.14 -11.63
N ILE A 97 4.15 9.88 -11.10
CA ILE A 97 5.09 10.67 -11.89
C ILE A 97 6.48 10.06 -11.84
N THR A 98 7.26 10.26 -12.88
CA THR A 98 8.61 9.72 -12.97
C THR A 98 9.51 10.35 -11.91
N LEU A 99 10.29 9.53 -11.19
CA LEU A 99 11.32 10.01 -10.26
C LEU A 99 12.25 10.99 -10.97
N PRO A 100 12.54 12.15 -10.36
CA PRO A 100 13.48 13.12 -10.92
C PRO A 100 14.87 12.52 -11.13
N LYS A 101 15.55 13.00 -12.16
CA LYS A 101 16.95 12.63 -12.39
C LYS A 101 17.81 13.06 -11.19
N GLY A 102 18.63 12.14 -10.69
CA GLY A 102 19.41 12.32 -9.47
C GLY A 102 18.77 11.70 -8.22
N GLN A 103 17.52 11.21 -8.32
CA GLN A 103 16.88 10.47 -7.25
C GLN A 103 17.02 8.94 -7.40
N TYR A 104 17.82 8.50 -8.33
CA TYR A 104 18.13 7.09 -8.56
C TYR A 104 19.51 6.90 -9.20
N ILE A 105 20.09 5.72 -8.97
CA ILE A 105 21.33 5.27 -9.61
C ILE A 105 21.01 3.94 -10.29
N LEU A 106 21.32 3.86 -11.58
CA LEU A 106 21.22 2.64 -12.40
C LEU A 106 22.61 2.14 -12.73
N PRO A 107 22.81 0.82 -12.90
CA PRO A 107 24.07 0.26 -13.35
C PRO A 107 24.38 0.73 -14.78
N GLU A 108 25.64 1.02 -15.04
CA GLU A 108 26.10 1.46 -16.36
C GLU A 108 26.12 0.34 -17.39
N ASP A 109 26.34 -0.90 -16.93
CA ASP A 109 26.42 -2.09 -17.77
C ASP A 109 25.86 -3.30 -17.03
N ILE A 110 25.15 -4.13 -17.77
CA ILE A 110 24.58 -5.39 -17.29
C ILE A 110 25.08 -6.47 -18.26
N LEU A 111 25.94 -7.36 -17.78
CA LEU A 111 26.56 -8.39 -18.59
C LEU A 111 25.93 -9.76 -18.31
N ILE A 112 25.48 -10.42 -19.37
CA ILE A 112 25.23 -11.87 -19.40
C ILE A 112 26.32 -12.53 -20.20
N LYS A 113 27.15 -13.33 -19.54
CA LYS A 113 28.32 -13.98 -20.19
C LYS A 113 27.86 -15.11 -21.12
N ALA A 114 28.72 -15.38 -22.10
CA ALA A 114 28.53 -16.53 -22.97
C ALA A 114 28.34 -17.83 -22.16
N GLY A 115 27.30 -18.60 -22.49
CA GLY A 115 26.95 -19.83 -21.78
C GLY A 115 26.19 -19.65 -20.47
N GLU A 116 25.82 -18.42 -20.11
CA GLU A 116 24.99 -18.12 -18.95
C GLU A 116 23.58 -17.64 -19.35
N TYR A 117 22.58 -17.90 -18.49
CA TYR A 117 21.20 -17.44 -18.68
C TYR A 117 20.92 -16.10 -18.01
N ASN A 118 21.72 -15.70 -17.04
CA ASN A 118 21.43 -14.55 -16.18
C ASN A 118 22.63 -13.65 -16.03
N ALA A 119 22.36 -12.34 -15.90
CA ALA A 119 23.30 -11.40 -15.34
C ALA A 119 23.51 -11.64 -13.84
N GLU A 120 24.57 -11.08 -13.29
CA GLU A 120 24.66 -10.84 -11.86
C GLU A 120 23.49 -9.94 -11.41
N GLU A 121 23.16 -9.96 -10.11
CA GLU A 121 22.08 -9.12 -9.57
C GLU A 121 22.26 -7.66 -9.97
N THR A 122 21.25 -7.12 -10.63
CA THR A 122 21.25 -5.72 -11.10
C THR A 122 20.71 -4.83 -10.00
N GLU A 123 21.62 -4.25 -9.22
CA GLU A 123 21.25 -3.32 -8.13
C GLU A 123 20.79 -1.97 -8.68
N ILE A 124 19.69 -1.47 -8.12
CA ILE A 124 19.14 -0.14 -8.36
C ILE A 124 19.07 0.58 -7.02
N THR A 125 19.65 1.77 -6.95
CA THR A 125 19.59 2.61 -5.75
C THR A 125 18.57 3.73 -5.96
N LEU A 126 17.73 3.96 -4.95
CA LEU A 126 16.83 5.11 -4.85
C LEU A 126 17.33 6.01 -3.72
N GLU A 127 17.55 7.27 -4.04
CA GLU A 127 17.94 8.30 -3.07
C GLU A 127 16.76 8.66 -2.16
N ALA A 128 17.06 9.15 -0.95
CA ALA A 128 16.06 9.68 -0.05
C ALA A 128 15.23 10.77 -0.72
N PHE A 129 13.94 10.79 -0.48
CA PHE A 129 13.08 11.84 -1.00
C PHE A 129 13.45 13.19 -0.40
N SER A 130 13.55 14.21 -1.26
CA SER A 130 13.73 15.57 -0.79
C SER A 130 12.49 16.07 -0.03
N ASP A 131 12.67 17.09 0.80
CA ASP A 131 11.57 17.76 1.51
C ASP A 131 10.46 18.26 0.57
N GLU A 132 10.83 18.67 -0.65
CA GLU A 132 9.88 19.13 -1.67
C GLU A 132 9.04 17.97 -2.20
N MET A 133 9.67 16.83 -2.50
CA MET A 133 8.98 15.63 -2.92
C MET A 133 8.04 15.12 -1.84
N MET A 134 8.47 15.14 -0.58
CA MET A 134 7.66 14.73 0.57
C MET A 134 6.42 15.61 0.77
N LYS A 135 6.52 16.91 0.47
CA LYS A 135 5.44 17.89 0.64
C LYS A 135 4.52 18.01 -0.58
N SER A 136 4.93 17.52 -1.74
CA SER A 136 4.17 17.65 -2.99
C SER A 136 2.84 16.90 -2.97
N GLY A 137 2.75 15.80 -2.21
CA GLY A 137 1.62 14.88 -2.23
C GLY A 137 1.59 13.98 -3.47
N GLU A 138 2.61 14.04 -4.32
CA GLU A 138 2.72 13.22 -5.52
C GLU A 138 3.22 11.81 -5.20
N SER A 139 2.83 10.86 -6.04
CA SER A 139 3.30 9.49 -6.00
C SER A 139 4.36 9.28 -7.09
N TYR A 140 5.53 8.78 -6.71
CA TYR A 140 6.67 8.65 -7.61
C TYR A 140 6.91 7.20 -8.04
N ALA A 141 7.39 7.03 -9.27
CA ALA A 141 7.79 5.73 -9.80
C ALA A 141 9.02 5.85 -10.72
N LEU A 142 9.78 4.77 -10.81
CA LEU A 142 10.90 4.64 -11.72
C LEU A 142 10.53 3.65 -12.84
N PRO A 143 10.10 4.14 -14.01
CA PRO A 143 9.81 3.30 -15.16
C PRO A 143 11.10 2.92 -15.88
N LEU A 144 11.34 1.64 -16.04
CA LEU A 144 12.57 1.09 -16.60
C LEU A 144 12.28 0.31 -17.88
N ARG A 145 13.17 0.46 -18.84
CA ARG A 145 13.25 -0.37 -20.04
C ARG A 145 14.65 -0.95 -20.17
N LEU A 146 14.70 -2.25 -20.42
CA LEU A 146 15.93 -2.96 -20.78
C LEU A 146 16.27 -2.69 -22.23
N VAL A 147 17.49 -2.23 -22.49
CA VAL A 147 17.98 -1.91 -23.83
C VAL A 147 19.25 -2.68 -24.10
N ALA A 148 19.27 -3.44 -25.20
CA ALA A 148 20.46 -4.12 -25.68
C ALA A 148 21.52 -3.10 -26.16
N LYS A 149 22.76 -3.34 -25.82
CA LYS A 149 23.90 -2.62 -26.42
C LYS A 149 24.30 -3.27 -27.76
N ASP A 150 25.15 -2.61 -28.51
CA ASP A 150 25.58 -3.07 -29.84
C ASP A 150 26.04 -4.54 -29.84
N GLY A 151 25.43 -5.35 -30.69
CA GLY A 151 25.75 -6.75 -30.86
C GLY A 151 25.10 -7.71 -29.85
N ALA A 152 24.40 -7.21 -28.85
CA ALA A 152 23.66 -8.06 -27.91
C ALA A 152 22.31 -8.51 -28.48
N LEU A 153 21.80 -9.63 -27.96
CA LEU A 153 20.46 -10.14 -28.28
C LEU A 153 19.38 -9.14 -27.85
N PRO A 154 18.30 -8.97 -28.63
CA PRO A 154 17.29 -7.97 -28.31
C PRO A 154 16.57 -8.24 -27.00
N ALA A 155 16.04 -7.20 -26.36
CA ALA A 155 15.14 -7.33 -25.21
C ALA A 155 13.70 -7.54 -25.70
N MET A 156 12.92 -8.29 -24.95
CA MET A 156 11.48 -8.48 -25.23
C MET A 156 10.70 -7.19 -24.98
N ASP A 157 9.72 -6.89 -25.83
CA ASP A 157 8.93 -5.66 -25.70
C ASP A 157 8.11 -5.64 -24.39
N ASN A 158 7.41 -6.73 -24.07
CA ASN A 158 6.50 -6.80 -22.93
C ASN A 158 7.23 -6.98 -21.60
N THR A 159 8.16 -7.94 -21.53
CA THR A 159 8.92 -8.27 -20.31
C THR A 159 10.27 -7.58 -20.23
N GLY A 160 10.60 -6.74 -21.20
CA GLY A 160 11.74 -5.83 -21.17
C GLY A 160 11.48 -4.50 -20.46
N SER A 161 10.29 -4.30 -19.90
CA SER A 161 9.94 -3.10 -19.14
C SER A 161 9.38 -3.44 -17.75
N PHE A 162 9.66 -2.55 -16.77
CA PHE A 162 9.23 -2.74 -15.38
C PHE A 162 9.13 -1.41 -14.65
N VAL A 163 8.21 -1.30 -13.69
CA VAL A 163 8.00 -0.07 -12.91
C VAL A 163 8.33 -0.32 -11.44
N ILE A 164 9.26 0.44 -10.89
CA ILE A 164 9.51 0.46 -9.45
C ILE A 164 8.69 1.59 -8.85
N LEU A 165 7.70 1.26 -8.01
CA LEU A 165 6.88 2.21 -7.28
C LEU A 165 7.65 2.65 -6.04
N ALA A 166 8.04 3.92 -6.00
CA ALA A 166 8.79 4.48 -4.88
C ALA A 166 7.81 5.00 -3.82
N GLU A 167 7.66 4.24 -2.74
CA GLU A 167 6.78 4.62 -1.64
C GLU A 167 7.57 5.38 -0.57
N SER A 168 7.09 6.55 -0.19
CA SER A 168 7.68 7.32 0.90
C SER A 168 7.39 6.66 2.24
N THR A 169 8.40 6.54 3.08
CA THR A 169 8.20 6.25 4.50
C THR A 169 7.67 7.51 5.17
N ILE A 170 6.37 7.52 5.47
CA ILE A 170 5.75 8.63 6.17
C ILE A 170 6.24 8.64 7.62
N ARG A 171 6.98 9.69 8.01
CA ARG A 171 7.33 9.93 9.41
C ARG A 171 6.42 11.00 9.99
N PHE A 172 5.84 10.71 11.13
CA PHE A 172 5.09 11.69 11.92
C PHE A 172 5.90 12.06 13.14
N SER A 173 6.02 13.35 13.40
CA SER A 173 6.43 13.83 14.72
C SER A 173 5.17 13.98 15.57
N ALA A 174 5.10 13.28 16.66
CA ALA A 174 4.04 13.44 17.64
C ALA A 174 4.58 14.20 18.87
N PRO A 175 3.83 15.13 19.43
CA PRO A 175 4.24 15.79 20.68
C PRO A 175 4.25 14.76 21.82
N MET A 176 5.30 14.81 22.65
CA MET A 176 5.37 14.04 23.87
C MET A 176 4.92 14.92 25.03
N PHE A 177 3.88 14.47 25.72
CA PHE A 177 3.33 15.17 26.89
C PHE A 177 3.94 14.58 28.17
N VAL A 178 4.57 15.42 28.97
CA VAL A 178 5.15 15.05 30.27
C VAL A 178 4.69 16.04 31.34
N GLY A 179 4.55 15.59 32.57
CA GLY A 179 4.28 16.46 33.71
C GLY A 179 2.98 17.26 33.61
N GLY A 180 1.93 16.75 32.99
CA GLY A 180 0.65 17.43 32.87
C GLY A 180 0.60 18.49 31.77
N ALA A 181 1.54 18.46 30.80
CA ALA A 181 1.50 19.34 29.65
C ALA A 181 0.20 19.17 28.85
N LYS A 182 -0.27 20.24 28.23
CA LYS A 182 -1.52 20.30 27.44
C LYS A 182 -1.25 20.96 26.11
N LEU A 183 -2.01 20.55 25.11
CA LEU A 183 -2.11 21.23 23.82
C LEU A 183 -3.54 21.77 23.69
N PHE A 184 -3.68 23.01 23.28
CA PHE A 184 -4.99 23.62 23.00
C PHE A 184 -4.94 24.47 21.73
N SER A 185 -6.08 24.55 21.08
CA SER A 185 -6.26 25.42 19.91
C SER A 185 -6.78 26.78 20.38
N GLN A 186 -5.92 27.79 20.32
CA GLN A 186 -6.31 29.17 20.71
C GLN A 186 -7.39 29.71 19.78
N SER A 187 -7.29 29.43 18.47
CA SER A 187 -8.31 29.88 17.52
C SER A 187 -9.71 29.33 17.81
N TYR A 188 -9.79 28.09 18.31
CA TYR A 188 -11.06 27.48 18.70
C TYR A 188 -11.60 28.05 20.02
N ILE A 189 -10.72 28.42 20.95
CA ILE A 189 -11.10 29.08 22.19
C ILE A 189 -11.65 30.48 21.90
N ASP A 190 -10.99 31.22 21.01
CA ASP A 190 -11.37 32.58 20.65
C ASP A 190 -12.67 32.63 19.82
N ASN A 191 -12.94 31.59 19.02
CA ASN A 191 -14.08 31.50 18.14
C ASN A 191 -14.76 30.12 18.29
N PRO A 192 -15.47 29.87 19.40
CA PRO A 192 -16.11 28.57 19.62
C PRO A 192 -17.24 28.34 18.63
N GLU A 193 -17.26 27.15 18.02
CA GLU A 193 -18.31 26.73 17.10
C GLU A 193 -19.14 25.58 17.71
N THR A 194 -20.39 25.48 17.31
CA THR A 194 -21.28 24.40 17.71
C THR A 194 -21.51 23.46 16.53
N TYR A 195 -21.21 22.20 16.72
CA TYR A 195 -21.41 21.17 15.70
C TYR A 195 -22.59 20.26 16.08
N ALA A 196 -23.51 20.07 15.15
CA ALA A 196 -24.63 19.13 15.33
C ALA A 196 -24.20 17.67 15.24
N GLN A 197 -23.18 17.40 14.48
CA GLN A 197 -22.55 16.08 14.30
C GLN A 197 -21.03 16.28 14.15
N TYR A 198 -20.24 15.39 14.71
CA TYR A 198 -18.78 15.49 14.64
C TYR A 198 -18.11 14.18 14.96
N THR A 199 -16.83 14.11 14.65
CA THR A 199 -15.92 13.04 15.03
C THR A 199 -14.69 13.63 15.73
N ILE A 200 -14.28 13.01 16.82
CA ILE A 200 -13.02 13.28 17.51
C ILE A 200 -12.13 12.08 17.26
N GLU A 201 -11.00 12.27 16.62
CA GLU A 201 -10.02 11.21 16.38
C GLU A 201 -8.70 11.58 17.01
N VAL A 202 -8.06 10.62 17.66
CA VAL A 202 -6.72 10.78 18.21
C VAL A 202 -5.94 9.49 18.08
N ARG A 203 -4.69 9.60 17.62
CA ARG A 203 -3.72 8.51 17.63
C ARG A 203 -2.66 8.85 18.67
N PHE A 204 -2.45 7.95 19.61
CA PHE A 204 -1.56 8.20 20.74
C PHE A 204 -0.83 6.92 21.17
N GLN A 205 0.23 7.10 21.94
CA GLN A 205 0.94 6.07 22.65
C GLN A 205 1.12 6.51 24.10
N VAL A 206 0.85 5.62 25.04
CA VAL A 206 1.10 5.85 26.47
C VAL A 206 2.22 4.95 26.97
N SER A 207 3.08 5.48 27.83
CA SER A 207 4.17 4.71 28.42
C SER A 207 3.73 3.93 29.67
N ASP A 208 2.68 4.38 30.33
CA ASP A 208 2.07 3.75 31.50
C ASP A 208 0.59 4.11 31.61
N THR A 209 -0.16 3.40 32.43
CA THR A 209 -1.57 3.64 32.74
C THR A 209 -1.83 3.73 34.25
N ASP A 210 -0.80 3.94 35.08
CA ASP A 210 -0.87 3.84 36.54
C ASP A 210 -1.71 4.95 37.21
N ASN A 211 -1.97 6.04 36.50
CA ASN A 211 -2.71 7.19 37.03
C ASN A 211 -4.08 7.35 36.38
N ARG A 212 -5.11 7.46 37.19
CA ARG A 212 -6.49 7.79 36.78
C ARG A 212 -6.60 9.23 36.29
N ASN A 213 -7.71 9.51 35.60
CA ASN A 213 -8.14 10.85 35.21
C ASN A 213 -7.19 11.63 34.30
N ARG A 214 -6.32 10.95 33.57
CA ARG A 214 -5.50 11.59 32.54
C ARG A 214 -6.35 11.83 31.30
N ALA A 215 -6.55 13.11 30.95
CA ALA A 215 -7.33 13.47 29.77
C ALA A 215 -6.55 13.19 28.49
N VAL A 216 -7.20 12.53 27.54
CA VAL A 216 -6.77 12.42 26.15
C VAL A 216 -7.27 13.62 25.36
N PHE A 217 -8.51 14.02 25.62
CA PHE A 217 -9.16 15.17 25.00
C PHE A 217 -10.19 15.77 25.98
N SER A 218 -10.34 17.08 25.98
CA SER A 218 -11.37 17.77 26.73
C SER A 218 -11.79 19.06 26.04
N THR A 219 -13.07 19.35 26.05
CA THR A 219 -13.61 20.67 25.68
C THR A 219 -13.83 21.57 26.90
N ASP A 220 -13.44 21.12 28.09
CA ASP A 220 -13.55 21.91 29.33
C ASP A 220 -12.52 23.02 29.32
N ASP A 221 -12.99 24.24 29.43
CA ASP A 221 -12.17 25.48 29.58
C ASP A 221 -11.72 25.73 31.01
N GLY A 222 -12.06 24.82 31.96
CA GLY A 222 -11.81 25.01 33.39
C GLY A 222 -12.82 25.91 34.08
N GLY A 223 -13.89 26.32 33.37
CA GLY A 223 -14.97 27.13 33.93
C GLY A 223 -15.88 26.38 34.86
N SER A 224 -16.77 27.12 35.53
CA SER A 224 -17.72 26.59 36.51
C SER A 224 -18.94 25.87 35.88
N ASP A 225 -19.17 26.07 34.57
CA ASP A 225 -20.29 25.44 33.86
C ASP A 225 -19.91 24.12 33.27
N LYS A 226 -19.95 23.09 34.09
CA LYS A 226 -19.65 21.71 33.69
C LYS A 226 -20.72 21.04 32.82
N LYS A 227 -21.74 21.77 32.37
CA LYS A 227 -22.90 21.20 31.66
C LYS A 227 -22.68 20.98 30.16
N ARG A 228 -21.52 21.31 29.62
CA ARG A 228 -21.26 21.28 28.16
C ARG A 228 -19.91 20.75 27.79
N TYR A 229 -19.29 19.92 28.60
CA TYR A 229 -17.98 19.37 28.25
C TYR A 229 -18.04 17.93 27.80
N ILE A 230 -17.09 17.59 26.97
CA ILE A 230 -16.73 16.22 26.64
C ILE A 230 -15.36 15.98 27.24
N LEU A 231 -15.20 14.90 27.96
CA LEU A 231 -13.93 14.47 28.51
C LEU A 231 -13.65 13.03 28.09
N LEU A 232 -12.59 12.84 27.34
CA LEU A 232 -12.02 11.54 27.07
C LEU A 232 -10.83 11.37 28.01
N ARG A 233 -10.93 10.40 28.94
CA ARG A 233 -9.91 10.22 29.96
C ARG A 233 -9.61 8.74 30.21
N PHE A 234 -8.37 8.45 30.58
CA PHE A 234 -8.03 7.15 31.10
C PHE A 234 -8.71 6.90 32.44
N GLU A 235 -9.55 5.90 32.46
CA GLU A 235 -10.29 5.48 33.63
C GLU A 235 -10.60 3.97 33.49
N ASP A 236 -10.40 3.24 34.55
CA ASP A 236 -10.83 1.87 34.62
C ASP A 236 -11.51 1.67 35.98
N PRO A 237 -12.83 1.67 36.01
CA PRO A 237 -13.58 1.47 37.24
C PRO A 237 -13.41 0.05 37.79
N ASN A 238 -12.96 -0.90 36.96
CA ASN A 238 -12.72 -2.29 37.35
C ASN A 238 -11.22 -2.57 37.43
N ALA A 239 -10.47 -1.72 38.12
CA ALA A 239 -9.01 -1.74 38.25
C ALA A 239 -8.40 -3.09 38.71
N GLU A 240 -9.21 -4.08 39.01
CA GLU A 240 -8.79 -5.39 39.52
C GLU A 240 -8.75 -6.48 38.45
N ASN A 241 -8.87 -6.16 37.16
CA ASN A 241 -8.72 -7.16 36.11
C ASN A 241 -7.23 -7.50 35.91
N PRO A 242 -6.76 -8.70 36.31
CA PRO A 242 -5.36 -9.07 36.21
C PRO A 242 -4.83 -9.19 34.77
N ASP A 243 -5.75 -9.27 33.78
CA ASP A 243 -5.41 -9.47 32.37
C ASP A 243 -5.09 -8.16 31.65
N HIS A 244 -5.36 -7.01 32.27
CA HIS A 244 -5.16 -5.69 31.66
C HIS A 244 -4.43 -4.72 32.57
N PRO A 245 -3.63 -3.80 32.00
CA PRO A 245 -3.04 -2.71 32.77
C PRO A 245 -4.10 -1.86 33.45
N LEU A 246 -3.82 -1.37 34.65
CA LEU A 246 -4.70 -0.46 35.38
C LEU A 246 -5.04 0.78 34.50
N HIS A 247 -6.28 1.23 34.58
CA HIS A 247 -6.75 2.44 33.90
C HIS A 247 -6.49 2.46 32.37
N SER A 248 -6.53 1.30 31.72
CA SER A 248 -6.26 1.15 30.28
C SER A 248 -7.49 1.37 29.38
N LEU A 249 -8.64 1.74 29.95
CA LEU A 249 -9.84 2.16 29.19
C LEU A 249 -9.85 3.67 29.05
N VAL A 250 -10.34 4.17 27.90
CA VAL A 250 -10.65 5.58 27.73
C VAL A 250 -12.15 5.81 27.87
N GLN A 251 -12.54 6.28 29.03
CA GLN A 251 -13.93 6.62 29.33
C GLN A 251 -14.32 7.90 28.59
N ILE A 252 -15.52 7.91 27.99
CA ILE A 252 -16.19 9.16 27.61
C ILE A 252 -17.03 9.61 28.79
N GLN A 253 -16.79 10.81 29.25
CA GLN A 253 -17.63 11.50 30.23
C GLN A 253 -18.25 12.74 29.61
N LEU A 254 -19.55 12.81 29.68
CA LEU A 254 -20.34 13.98 29.31
C LEU A 254 -20.75 14.78 30.56
N HIS A 255 -21.37 15.93 30.33
CA HIS A 255 -22.00 16.70 31.41
C HIS A 255 -23.00 15.83 32.24
N ASP A 256 -23.29 16.25 33.41
CA ASP A 256 -24.24 15.60 34.37
C ASP A 256 -23.83 14.18 34.83
N GLY A 257 -22.56 13.81 34.64
CA GLY A 257 -22.00 12.54 35.09
C GLY A 257 -22.40 11.33 34.22
N MET A 258 -22.96 11.56 33.03
CA MET A 258 -23.14 10.49 32.04
C MET A 258 -21.78 10.04 31.53
N TYR A 259 -21.56 8.74 31.49
CA TYR A 259 -20.33 8.16 30.97
C TYR A 259 -20.54 6.81 30.34
N VAL A 260 -19.61 6.41 29.49
CA VAL A 260 -19.50 5.04 28.97
C VAL A 260 -18.06 4.60 29.01
N ASN A 261 -17.86 3.36 29.42
CA ASN A 261 -16.57 2.68 29.32
C ASN A 261 -16.56 1.83 28.07
N PRO A 262 -15.57 1.98 27.20
CA PRO A 262 -15.43 1.09 26.06
C PRO A 262 -15.13 -0.34 26.50
N SER A 263 -15.43 -1.30 25.64
CA SER A 263 -15.15 -2.72 25.89
C SER A 263 -13.72 -3.12 25.60
N HIS A 264 -12.92 -2.26 24.97
CA HIS A 264 -11.55 -2.54 24.55
C HIS A 264 -10.54 -1.72 25.34
N HIS A 265 -9.53 -2.40 25.84
CA HIS A 265 -8.42 -1.82 26.56
C HIS A 265 -7.31 -1.33 25.62
N PHE A 266 -6.60 -0.29 26.05
CA PHE A 266 -5.39 0.19 25.37
C PHE A 266 -4.15 -0.54 25.87
N GLU A 267 -3.16 -0.70 25.00
CA GLU A 267 -1.90 -1.32 25.33
C GLU A 267 -0.81 -0.25 25.53
N VAL A 268 -0.01 -0.40 26.58
CA VAL A 268 1.14 0.49 26.83
C VAL A 268 2.23 0.30 25.78
N ASN A 269 2.94 1.37 25.45
CA ASN A 269 4.03 1.40 24.48
C ASN A 269 3.66 0.98 23.05
N LYS A 270 2.35 0.97 22.73
CA LYS A 270 1.87 0.77 21.37
C LYS A 270 1.08 1.98 20.88
N TRP A 271 1.18 2.26 19.60
CA TRP A 271 0.32 3.25 18.96
C TRP A 271 -1.11 2.73 18.89
N GLN A 272 -2.03 3.51 19.44
CA GLN A 272 -3.46 3.22 19.50
C GLN A 272 -4.24 4.30 18.77
N HIS A 273 -5.40 3.95 18.27
CA HIS A 273 -6.34 4.88 17.65
C HIS A 273 -7.66 4.88 18.43
N LEU A 274 -8.12 6.05 18.80
CA LEU A 274 -9.44 6.28 19.40
C LEU A 274 -10.23 7.18 18.47
N ALA A 275 -11.43 6.76 18.10
CA ALA A 275 -12.41 7.60 17.41
C ALA A 275 -13.70 7.65 18.22
N VAL A 276 -14.26 8.84 18.35
CA VAL A 276 -15.55 9.08 19.00
C VAL A 276 -16.41 9.88 18.04
N THR A 277 -17.50 9.28 17.57
CA THR A 277 -18.44 9.94 16.66
C THR A 277 -19.70 10.35 17.41
N PHE A 278 -20.25 11.52 17.07
CA PHE A 278 -21.56 11.99 17.54
C PHE A 278 -22.48 12.23 16.34
N ASP A 279 -23.63 11.56 16.30
CA ASP A 279 -24.60 11.63 15.21
C ASP A 279 -25.75 12.62 15.45
N GLY A 280 -25.69 13.38 16.54
CA GLY A 280 -26.76 14.27 17.01
C GLY A 280 -27.62 13.66 18.10
N MET A 281 -27.54 12.37 18.36
CA MET A 281 -28.28 11.65 19.38
C MET A 281 -27.42 10.68 20.20
N ASN A 282 -26.43 10.06 19.56
CA ASN A 282 -25.62 9.02 20.18
C ASN A 282 -24.13 9.29 19.98
N TYR A 283 -23.35 8.95 20.98
CA TYR A 283 -21.91 8.79 20.83
C TYR A 283 -21.56 7.34 20.57
N LYS A 284 -20.69 7.08 19.61
CA LYS A 284 -20.06 5.76 19.41
C LYS A 284 -18.57 5.86 19.61
N ILE A 285 -18.00 4.84 20.24
CA ILE A 285 -16.58 4.73 20.52
C ILE A 285 -15.99 3.62 19.65
N TYR A 286 -14.87 3.92 19.01
CA TYR A 286 -14.07 2.95 18.26
C TYR A 286 -12.66 2.95 18.83
N VAL A 287 -12.18 1.78 19.21
CA VAL A 287 -10.79 1.55 19.64
C VAL A 287 -10.10 0.71 18.59
N ASN A 288 -9.05 1.24 17.98
CA ASN A 288 -8.32 0.58 16.87
C ASN A 288 -9.24 0.10 15.73
N GLY A 289 -10.27 0.90 15.41
CA GLY A 289 -11.25 0.60 14.37
C GLY A 289 -12.38 -0.36 14.78
N VAL A 290 -12.37 -0.88 16.02
CA VAL A 290 -13.38 -1.80 16.53
C VAL A 290 -14.45 -1.02 17.32
N ASP A 291 -15.72 -1.24 17.03
CA ASP A 291 -16.84 -0.68 17.81
C ASP A 291 -16.74 -1.17 19.26
N SER A 292 -16.62 -0.23 20.19
CA SER A 292 -16.29 -0.49 21.60
C SER A 292 -17.34 0.03 22.57
N GLY A 293 -18.41 0.64 22.08
CA GLY A 293 -19.49 1.10 22.91
C GLY A 293 -20.31 2.26 22.34
N THR A 294 -21.50 2.42 22.87
CA THR A 294 -22.45 3.49 22.49
C THR A 294 -23.01 4.14 23.74
N LEU A 295 -23.09 5.47 23.74
CA LEU A 295 -23.77 6.27 24.76
C LEU A 295 -24.88 7.08 24.11
N ALA A 296 -26.13 6.80 24.48
CA ALA A 296 -27.26 7.59 24.05
C ALA A 296 -27.33 8.90 24.85
N CYS A 297 -27.53 10.01 24.14
CA CYS A 297 -27.84 11.30 24.74
C CYS A 297 -29.36 11.47 24.69
N SER A 298 -30.02 11.33 25.83
CA SER A 298 -31.45 11.56 25.97
C SER A 298 -31.76 13.04 26.16
#